data_b8813ca4c3e3444713a85b28ed5d101d
#
_entry.id   b8813ca4c3e3444713a85b28ed5d101d
#
_cell.length_a   1.000
_cell.length_b   1.000
_cell.length_c   1.000
_cell.angle_alpha   90.00
_cell.angle_beta   90.00
_cell.angle_gamma   90.00
#
_symmetry.space_group_name_H-M   'P 1'
#
loop_
_entity.id
_entity.type
_entity.pdbx_description
1 polymer ?
#
loop_
_entity_poly.entity_id
_entity_poly.type
_entity_poly.pdbx_seq_one_letter_code
_entity_poly.pdbx_strand_id
1 'polypeptide(L)'
;MSRSRRDDHAPSHYFTTPEGPVQTRTITVNVWNDSMIMTTAGGVFSGARLDPGTAVLMREVTPPPSDGTFLDLGCGYGPIACALARACRGSKVVAVDVNDLAIDLTNRNAKALGIGDRVHACRPEEVDSDLRFDEIWSNPPIRVGKPILHEMLTTWLARLTDEGVAHLVVGKNLGADSLTRWLCGQGFDAARVAS
;
A
#
# COMPACT_ATOMS: atom_id res chain seq x y z
N MET A 1 26.12 28.98 -26.96
CA MET A 1 24.69 28.69 -26.80
C MET A 1 24.55 27.47 -25.91
N SER A 2 24.39 27.71 -24.59
CA SER A 2 24.32 26.68 -23.55
C SER A 2 22.84 26.33 -23.35
N ARG A 3 22.44 25.07 -23.59
CA ARG A 3 21.13 24.55 -23.29
C ARG A 3 21.09 24.16 -21.81
N SER A 4 20.41 24.97 -21.00
CA SER A 4 20.03 24.67 -19.63
C SER A 4 19.23 23.36 -19.60
N ARG A 5 19.73 22.34 -18.93
CA ARG A 5 18.97 21.18 -18.51
C ARG A 5 18.03 21.65 -17.39
N ARG A 6 16.72 21.60 -17.63
CA ARG A 6 15.73 21.75 -16.57
C ARG A 6 15.75 20.48 -15.75
N ASP A 7 16.10 20.60 -14.48
CA ASP A 7 15.91 19.55 -13.48
C ASP A 7 14.40 19.43 -13.19
N ASP A 8 13.73 18.53 -13.89
CA ASP A 8 12.34 18.13 -13.58
C ASP A 8 12.33 17.15 -12.39
N HIS A 9 12.66 17.63 -11.19
CA HIS A 9 12.39 16.97 -9.93
C HIS A 9 11.20 17.65 -9.23
N ALA A 10 10.05 17.69 -9.90
CA ALA A 10 8.81 17.95 -9.21
C ALA A 10 8.43 16.69 -8.41
N PRO A 11 8.17 16.78 -7.09
CA PRO A 11 7.66 15.66 -6.31
C PRO A 11 6.38 15.16 -6.99
N SER A 12 6.26 13.85 -7.15
CA SER A 12 5.10 13.28 -7.84
C SER A 12 3.85 13.65 -7.05
N HIS A 13 2.80 14.15 -7.71
CA HIS A 13 1.54 14.63 -7.12
C HIS A 13 0.82 13.61 -6.21
N TYR A 14 1.29 12.37 -6.16
CA TYR A 14 0.72 11.29 -5.35
C TYR A 14 1.16 11.30 -3.89
N PHE A 15 2.25 12.03 -3.57
CA PHE A 15 2.82 12.11 -2.21
C PHE A 15 2.51 13.41 -1.49
N THR A 16 1.68 14.27 -2.09
CA THR A 16 1.25 15.53 -1.51
C THR A 16 -0.27 15.63 -1.54
N THR A 17 -0.86 16.12 -0.45
CA THR A 17 -2.30 16.41 -0.40
C THR A 17 -2.62 17.49 -1.46
N PRO A 18 -3.57 17.25 -2.38
CA PRO A 18 -3.93 18.25 -3.40
C PRO A 18 -4.51 19.51 -2.78
N GLU A 19 -4.09 20.67 -3.24
CA GLU A 19 -4.73 21.94 -2.92
C GLU A 19 -5.90 22.19 -3.90
N GLY A 20 -7.15 22.18 -3.41
CA GLY A 20 -8.35 22.52 -4.19
C GLY A 20 -9.45 21.46 -4.18
N PRO A 21 -10.57 21.70 -4.92
CA PRO A 21 -11.70 20.77 -4.94
C PRO A 21 -11.32 19.42 -5.55
N VAL A 22 -11.47 18.36 -4.77
CA VAL A 22 -11.15 16.99 -5.15
C VAL A 22 -12.34 16.37 -5.89
N GLN A 23 -12.16 16.02 -7.15
CA GLN A 23 -13.16 15.25 -7.88
C GLN A 23 -13.06 13.78 -7.52
N THR A 24 -14.07 13.27 -6.83
CA THR A 24 -14.19 11.85 -6.51
C THR A 24 -14.93 11.09 -7.60
N ARG A 25 -14.66 9.79 -7.71
CA ARG A 25 -15.40 8.85 -8.55
C ARG A 25 -15.57 7.53 -7.84
N THR A 26 -16.56 6.76 -8.25
CA THR A 26 -16.79 5.42 -7.74
C THR A 26 -16.26 4.40 -8.75
N ILE A 27 -15.58 3.38 -8.25
CA ILE A 27 -15.10 2.24 -9.03
C ILE A 27 -15.48 0.93 -8.34
N THR A 28 -15.56 -0.14 -9.12
CA THR A 28 -15.72 -1.50 -8.58
C THR A 28 -14.35 -2.18 -8.54
N VAL A 29 -14.00 -2.71 -7.38
CA VAL A 29 -12.77 -3.49 -7.13
C VAL A 29 -13.17 -4.93 -6.86
N ASN A 30 -12.71 -5.86 -7.70
CA ASN A 30 -12.95 -7.29 -7.55
C ASN A 30 -11.67 -7.99 -7.09
N VAL A 31 -11.71 -8.62 -5.91
CA VAL A 31 -10.56 -9.26 -5.26
C VAL A 31 -11.05 -10.48 -4.49
N TRP A 32 -10.38 -11.63 -4.59
CA TRP A 32 -10.64 -12.86 -3.82
C TRP A 32 -12.12 -13.28 -3.78
N ASN A 33 -12.78 -13.28 -4.94
CA ASN A 33 -14.21 -13.57 -5.06
C ASN A 33 -15.16 -12.59 -4.36
N ASP A 34 -14.66 -11.42 -3.97
CA ASP A 34 -15.43 -10.33 -3.40
C ASP A 34 -15.46 -9.12 -4.35
N SER A 35 -16.53 -8.32 -4.25
CA SER A 35 -16.73 -7.12 -5.05
C SER A 35 -17.00 -5.93 -4.14
N MET A 36 -16.13 -4.93 -4.20
CA MET A 36 -16.19 -3.72 -3.38
C MET A 36 -16.49 -2.50 -4.25
N ILE A 37 -17.49 -1.72 -3.88
CA ILE A 37 -17.72 -0.39 -4.47
C ILE A 37 -16.93 0.61 -3.65
N MET A 38 -15.96 1.27 -4.27
CA MET A 38 -15.00 2.15 -3.59
C MET A 38 -14.96 3.54 -4.22
N THR A 39 -14.81 4.55 -3.38
CA THR A 39 -14.57 5.93 -3.81
C THR A 39 -13.08 6.17 -3.96
N THR A 40 -12.69 6.79 -5.06
CA THR A 40 -11.34 7.23 -5.34
C THR A 40 -11.33 8.66 -5.88
N ALA A 41 -10.16 9.27 -6.04
CA ALA A 41 -10.05 10.66 -6.50
C ALA A 41 -8.81 10.90 -7.36
N GLY A 42 -8.82 11.99 -8.11
CA GLY A 42 -7.58 12.56 -8.66
C GLY A 42 -6.66 12.99 -7.52
N GLY A 43 -5.35 12.76 -7.67
CA GLY A 43 -4.36 13.07 -6.61
C GLY A 43 -4.04 11.89 -5.67
N VAL A 44 -4.74 10.77 -5.79
CA VAL A 44 -4.31 9.49 -5.21
C VAL A 44 -3.85 8.52 -6.28
N PHE A 45 -3.00 7.58 -5.89
CA PHE A 45 -2.47 6.58 -6.82
C PHE A 45 -3.60 5.75 -7.47
N SER A 46 -3.55 5.65 -8.82
CA SER A 46 -4.51 4.86 -9.63
C SER A 46 -5.99 5.21 -9.48
N GLY A 47 -6.31 6.51 -9.43
CA GLY A 47 -7.68 7.00 -9.21
C GLY A 47 -8.75 6.66 -10.27
N ALA A 48 -8.43 5.93 -11.37
CA ALA A 48 -9.40 5.58 -12.41
C ALA A 48 -9.84 4.11 -12.37
N ARG A 49 -9.04 3.22 -11.82
CA ARG A 49 -9.25 1.77 -11.71
C ARG A 49 -8.29 1.20 -10.67
N LEU A 50 -8.49 -0.07 -10.28
CA LEU A 50 -7.49 -0.77 -9.47
C LEU A 50 -6.13 -0.75 -10.18
N ASP A 51 -5.08 -0.39 -9.44
CA ASP A 51 -3.72 -0.38 -9.99
C ASP A 51 -3.33 -1.78 -10.49
N PRO A 52 -2.69 -1.90 -11.67
CA PRO A 52 -2.27 -3.19 -12.19
C PRO A 52 -1.34 -3.97 -11.27
N GLY A 53 -0.44 -3.30 -10.54
CA GLY A 53 0.44 -3.94 -9.54
C GLY A 53 -0.39 -4.50 -8.39
N THR A 54 -1.29 -3.70 -7.82
CA THR A 54 -2.21 -4.15 -6.77
C THR A 54 -3.08 -5.31 -7.25
N ALA A 55 -3.59 -5.25 -8.49
CA ALA A 55 -4.37 -6.36 -9.06
C ALA A 55 -3.55 -7.66 -9.20
N VAL A 56 -2.27 -7.56 -9.58
CA VAL A 56 -1.35 -8.71 -9.62
C VAL A 56 -1.12 -9.23 -8.20
N LEU A 57 -0.80 -8.39 -7.23
CA LEU A 57 -0.59 -8.79 -5.83
C LEU A 57 -1.78 -9.61 -5.32
N MET A 58 -2.99 -9.08 -5.48
CA MET A 58 -4.22 -9.71 -5.01
C MET A 58 -4.62 -10.97 -5.78
N ARG A 59 -4.12 -11.18 -6.99
CA ARG A 59 -4.33 -12.39 -7.77
C ARG A 59 -3.35 -13.50 -7.40
N GLU A 60 -2.08 -13.14 -7.18
CA GLU A 60 -1.00 -14.10 -6.96
C GLU A 60 -0.87 -14.53 -5.48
N VAL A 61 -1.37 -13.69 -4.56
CA VAL A 61 -1.35 -13.99 -3.13
C VAL A 61 -2.77 -14.25 -2.64
N THR A 62 -2.97 -15.37 -1.98
CA THR A 62 -4.25 -15.70 -1.33
C THR A 62 -4.48 -14.81 -0.10
N PRO A 63 -5.73 -14.67 0.36
CA PRO A 63 -6.00 -14.01 1.64
C PRO A 63 -5.20 -14.64 2.78
N PRO A 64 -4.88 -13.88 3.84
CA PRO A 64 -4.29 -14.44 5.05
C PRO A 64 -5.08 -15.66 5.55
N PRO A 65 -4.40 -16.72 6.01
CA PRO A 65 -5.07 -17.96 6.41
C PRO A 65 -5.79 -17.85 7.77
N SER A 66 -5.49 -16.81 8.54
CA SER A 66 -6.05 -16.56 9.86
C SER A 66 -6.29 -15.07 10.10
N ASP A 67 -7.07 -14.76 11.12
CA ASP A 67 -7.20 -13.40 11.61
C ASP A 67 -5.88 -12.93 12.26
N GLY A 68 -5.61 -11.63 12.18
CA GLY A 68 -4.40 -11.04 12.72
C GLY A 68 -4.38 -9.52 12.66
N THR A 69 -3.22 -8.94 12.91
CA THR A 69 -2.96 -7.51 12.75
C THR A 69 -2.17 -7.30 11.45
N PHE A 70 -2.77 -6.63 10.48
CA PHE A 70 -2.20 -6.43 9.17
C PHE A 70 -1.86 -4.97 8.90
N LEU A 71 -0.86 -4.74 8.07
CA LEU A 71 -0.48 -3.41 7.58
C LEU A 71 -0.68 -3.32 6.07
N ASP A 72 -1.38 -2.28 5.61
CA ASP A 72 -1.37 -1.82 4.21
C ASP A 72 -0.44 -0.61 4.11
N LEU A 73 0.76 -0.81 3.57
CA LEU A 73 1.82 0.19 3.50
C LEU A 73 1.76 0.95 2.16
N GLY A 74 1.38 2.22 2.23
CA GLY A 74 1.08 3.05 1.06
C GLY A 74 -0.33 2.78 0.54
N CYS A 75 -1.34 2.96 1.41
CA CYS A 75 -2.67 2.42 1.20
C CYS A 75 -3.47 3.07 0.06
N GLY A 76 -3.13 4.30 -0.37
CA GLY A 76 -3.91 5.01 -1.38
C GLY A 76 -5.37 5.21 -0.96
N TYR A 77 -6.33 4.75 -1.76
CA TYR A 77 -7.76 4.78 -1.40
C TYR A 77 -8.23 3.49 -0.68
N GLY A 78 -7.31 2.64 -0.24
CA GLY A 78 -7.53 1.50 0.65
C GLY A 78 -7.99 0.18 0.02
N PRO A 79 -7.66 -0.15 -1.23
CA PRO A 79 -8.13 -1.39 -1.84
C PRO A 79 -7.58 -2.64 -1.14
N ILE A 80 -6.30 -2.61 -0.73
CA ILE A 80 -5.66 -3.71 0.00
C ILE A 80 -6.24 -3.82 1.41
N ALA A 81 -6.24 -2.73 2.17
CA ALA A 81 -6.76 -2.71 3.54
C ALA A 81 -8.20 -3.20 3.63
N CYS A 82 -9.08 -2.72 2.74
CA CYS A 82 -10.47 -3.14 2.72
C CYS A 82 -10.64 -4.61 2.32
N ALA A 83 -9.86 -5.10 1.36
CA ALA A 83 -9.91 -6.51 0.96
C ALA A 83 -9.46 -7.44 2.09
N LEU A 84 -8.37 -7.12 2.79
CA LEU A 84 -7.89 -7.87 3.97
C LEU A 84 -8.93 -7.94 5.07
N ALA A 85 -9.53 -6.80 5.46
CA ALA A 85 -10.54 -6.75 6.50
C ALA A 85 -11.84 -7.49 6.13
N ARG A 86 -12.18 -7.61 4.85
CA ARG A 86 -13.34 -8.37 4.39
C ARG A 86 -13.07 -9.87 4.30
N ALA A 87 -11.86 -10.24 3.91
CA ALA A 87 -11.44 -11.65 3.87
C ALA A 87 -11.26 -12.24 5.27
N CYS A 88 -10.66 -11.49 6.20
CA CYS A 88 -10.37 -11.93 7.57
C CYS A 88 -11.22 -11.12 8.56
N ARG A 89 -12.34 -11.68 8.98
CA ARG A 89 -13.39 -10.95 9.73
C ARG A 89 -13.02 -10.57 11.16
N GLY A 90 -12.07 -11.26 11.78
CA GLY A 90 -11.56 -10.97 13.13
C GLY A 90 -10.28 -10.11 13.11
N SER A 91 -9.74 -9.78 11.93
CA SER A 91 -8.51 -9.03 11.82
C SER A 91 -8.66 -7.52 12.08
N LYS A 92 -7.53 -6.90 12.44
CA LYS A 92 -7.34 -5.44 12.46
C LYS A 92 -6.39 -5.06 11.34
N VAL A 93 -6.72 -4.02 10.60
CA VAL A 93 -5.88 -3.51 9.52
C VAL A 93 -5.50 -2.07 9.78
N VAL A 94 -4.22 -1.81 9.92
CA VAL A 94 -3.65 -0.47 9.90
C VAL A 94 -3.29 -0.16 8.46
N ALA A 95 -3.71 1.01 7.97
CA ALA A 95 -3.40 1.47 6.63
C ALA A 95 -2.63 2.78 6.71
N VAL A 96 -1.43 2.85 6.15
CA VAL A 96 -0.61 4.06 6.26
C VAL A 96 -0.37 4.70 4.91
N ASP A 97 -0.45 6.03 4.87
CA ASP A 97 -0.07 6.83 3.72
C ASP A 97 0.44 8.20 4.20
N VAL A 98 1.26 8.87 3.38
CA VAL A 98 1.73 10.23 3.64
C VAL A 98 0.77 11.30 3.07
N ASN A 99 -0.19 10.88 2.25
CA ASN A 99 -1.18 11.73 1.62
C ASN A 99 -2.50 11.70 2.41
N ASP A 100 -2.90 12.85 3.00
CA ASP A 100 -4.13 12.96 3.80
C ASP A 100 -5.40 12.59 3.02
N LEU A 101 -5.42 12.86 1.71
CA LEU A 101 -6.53 12.47 0.85
C LEU A 101 -6.65 10.94 0.73
N ALA A 102 -5.53 10.24 0.67
CA ALA A 102 -5.49 8.77 0.66
C ALA A 102 -6.05 8.21 1.97
N ILE A 103 -5.60 8.75 3.10
CA ILE A 103 -6.07 8.38 4.44
C ILE A 103 -7.59 8.60 4.58
N ASP A 104 -8.09 9.78 4.20
CA ASP A 104 -9.52 10.12 4.25
C ASP A 104 -10.34 9.16 3.37
N LEU A 105 -9.91 8.91 2.14
CA LEU A 105 -10.60 7.99 1.22
C LEU A 105 -10.62 6.56 1.76
N THR A 106 -9.51 6.07 2.33
CA THR A 106 -9.45 4.74 2.93
C THR A 106 -10.43 4.61 4.09
N ASN A 107 -10.46 5.57 5.01
CA ASN A 107 -11.40 5.56 6.14
C ASN A 107 -12.87 5.66 5.68
N ARG A 108 -13.18 6.48 4.67
CA ARG A 108 -14.52 6.57 4.08
C ARG A 108 -14.95 5.27 3.41
N ASN A 109 -14.06 4.64 2.65
CA ASN A 109 -14.33 3.36 2.00
C ASN A 109 -14.54 2.25 3.02
N ALA A 110 -13.71 2.16 4.05
CA ALA A 110 -13.89 1.21 5.16
C ALA A 110 -15.24 1.37 5.84
N LYS A 111 -15.62 2.62 6.14
CA LYS A 111 -16.95 2.93 6.72
C LYS A 111 -18.11 2.54 5.80
N ALA A 112 -18.01 2.87 4.51
CA ALA A 112 -19.04 2.54 3.52
C ALA A 112 -19.21 1.03 3.31
N LEU A 113 -18.13 0.26 3.48
CA LEU A 113 -18.12 -1.21 3.40
C LEU A 113 -18.50 -1.90 4.71
N GLY A 114 -18.81 -1.15 5.79
CA GLY A 114 -19.21 -1.70 7.09
C GLY A 114 -18.05 -2.36 7.87
N ILE A 115 -16.82 -1.93 7.62
CA ILE A 115 -15.59 -2.45 8.26
C ILE A 115 -14.75 -1.36 8.91
N GLY A 116 -15.31 -0.17 9.13
CA GLY A 116 -14.60 0.98 9.69
C GLY A 116 -14.15 0.82 11.15
N ASP A 117 -14.65 -0.17 11.85
CA ASP A 117 -14.21 -0.58 13.20
C ASP A 117 -12.92 -1.43 13.18
N ARG A 118 -12.55 -1.96 12.01
CA ARG A 118 -11.42 -2.87 11.85
C ARG A 118 -10.32 -2.33 10.93
N VAL A 119 -10.61 -1.32 10.13
CA VAL A 119 -9.64 -0.64 9.26
C VAL A 119 -9.41 0.77 9.79
N HIS A 120 -8.17 1.09 10.11
CA HIS A 120 -7.75 2.40 10.57
C HIS A 120 -6.65 2.95 9.67
N ALA A 121 -6.97 3.99 8.90
CA ALA A 121 -5.98 4.66 8.07
C ALA A 121 -5.47 5.92 8.79
N CYS A 122 -4.14 6.08 8.81
CA CYS A 122 -3.45 7.15 9.52
C CYS A 122 -2.09 7.47 8.88
N ARG A 123 -1.43 8.51 9.36
CA ARG A 123 -0.05 8.81 8.98
C ARG A 123 0.93 7.82 9.63
N PRO A 124 2.10 7.57 9.01
CA PRO A 124 3.13 6.67 9.55
C PRO A 124 3.52 6.97 11.00
N GLU A 125 3.64 8.26 11.36
CA GLU A 125 4.02 8.73 12.69
C GLU A 125 2.94 8.56 13.76
N GLU A 126 1.70 8.28 13.36
CA GLU A 126 0.58 8.07 14.28
C GLU A 126 0.43 6.61 14.69
N VAL A 127 1.15 5.70 14.05
CA VAL A 127 1.11 4.26 14.36
C VAL A 127 1.96 3.97 15.60
N ASP A 128 1.35 3.35 16.60
CA ASP A 128 2.05 2.93 17.82
C ASP A 128 3.34 2.17 17.47
N SER A 129 4.48 2.61 18.01
CA SER A 129 5.81 2.06 17.75
C SER A 129 5.94 0.58 18.14
N ASP A 130 5.20 0.15 19.15
CA ASP A 130 5.26 -1.21 19.69
C ASP A 130 4.35 -2.18 18.97
N LEU A 131 3.47 -1.66 18.10
CA LEU A 131 2.57 -2.51 17.31
C LEU A 131 3.38 -3.39 16.34
N ARG A 132 3.07 -4.67 16.30
CA ARG A 132 3.64 -5.67 15.40
C ARG A 132 2.58 -6.21 14.46
N PHE A 133 3.01 -6.65 13.28
CA PHE A 133 2.13 -7.08 12.21
C PHE A 133 2.39 -8.55 11.86
N ASP A 134 1.32 -9.31 11.72
CA ASP A 134 1.38 -10.68 11.22
C ASP A 134 1.60 -10.69 9.71
N GLU A 135 1.02 -9.69 9.01
CA GLU A 135 1.31 -9.51 7.59
C GLU A 135 1.44 -8.02 7.22
N ILE A 136 2.38 -7.73 6.31
CA ILE A 136 2.57 -6.42 5.69
C ILE A 136 2.32 -6.54 4.19
N TRP A 137 1.39 -5.78 3.68
CA TRP A 137 1.04 -5.73 2.26
C TRP A 137 1.40 -4.38 1.67
N SER A 138 2.00 -4.36 0.48
CA SER A 138 2.33 -3.09 -0.17
C SER A 138 2.44 -3.18 -1.69
N ASN A 139 1.95 -2.16 -2.34
CA ASN A 139 2.36 -1.76 -3.67
C ASN A 139 3.21 -0.49 -3.53
N PRO A 140 4.50 -0.63 -3.21
CA PRO A 140 5.31 0.48 -2.74
C PRO A 140 5.59 1.51 -3.84
N PRO A 141 5.79 2.79 -3.46
CA PRO A 141 6.06 3.87 -4.40
C PRO A 141 7.49 3.82 -4.97
N ILE A 142 7.75 2.94 -5.93
CA ILE A 142 9.09 2.73 -6.52
C ILE A 142 9.71 4.01 -7.09
N ARG A 143 8.88 4.98 -7.51
CA ARG A 143 9.34 6.24 -8.14
C ARG A 143 10.01 7.22 -7.16
N VAL A 144 9.91 7.01 -5.86
CA VAL A 144 10.60 7.84 -4.85
C VAL A 144 12.12 7.61 -4.84
N GLY A 145 12.59 6.58 -5.53
CA GLY A 145 13.99 6.18 -5.57
C GLY A 145 14.35 5.13 -4.51
N LYS A 146 15.44 4.40 -4.79
CA LYS A 146 15.87 3.28 -3.95
C LYS A 146 16.17 3.65 -2.50
N PRO A 147 16.84 4.77 -2.17
CA PRO A 147 17.15 5.09 -0.77
C PRO A 147 15.89 5.23 0.09
N ILE A 148 14.90 5.99 -0.39
CA ILE A 148 13.64 6.22 0.34
C ILE A 148 12.82 4.93 0.46
N LEU A 149 12.77 4.13 -0.62
CA LEU A 149 12.12 2.82 -0.60
C LEU A 149 12.76 1.88 0.42
N HIS A 150 14.10 1.82 0.45
CA HIS A 150 14.86 0.97 1.38
C HIS A 150 14.64 1.41 2.83
N GLU A 151 14.71 2.70 3.12
CA GLU A 151 14.44 3.25 4.45
C GLU A 151 13.03 2.90 4.93
N MET A 152 12.02 3.12 4.08
CA MET A 152 10.63 2.76 4.36
C MET A 152 10.50 1.27 4.67
N LEU A 153 11.04 0.39 3.82
CA LEU A 153 10.97 -1.05 4.03
C LEU A 153 11.73 -1.49 5.27
N THR A 154 12.93 -0.94 5.55
CA THR A 154 13.67 -1.25 6.78
C THR A 154 12.84 -0.93 8.02
N THR A 155 12.21 0.25 8.04
CA THR A 155 11.38 0.69 9.18
C THR A 155 10.19 -0.23 9.41
N TRP A 156 9.46 -0.58 8.36
CA TRP A 156 8.20 -1.30 8.51
C TRP A 156 8.38 -2.81 8.59
N LEU A 157 9.32 -3.41 7.86
CA LEU A 157 9.57 -4.85 7.94
C LEU A 157 10.16 -5.27 9.30
N ALA A 158 10.88 -4.38 10.00
CA ALA A 158 11.33 -4.62 11.37
C ALA A 158 10.16 -4.73 12.38
N ARG A 159 8.93 -4.44 11.95
CA ARG A 159 7.71 -4.51 12.77
C ARG A 159 6.88 -5.77 12.49
N LEU A 160 7.37 -6.70 11.67
CA LEU A 160 6.78 -8.02 11.56
C LEU A 160 6.91 -8.78 12.87
N THR A 161 5.93 -9.63 13.17
CA THR A 161 6.07 -10.68 14.18
C THR A 161 7.11 -11.70 13.74
N ASP A 162 7.57 -12.60 14.61
CA ASP A 162 8.61 -13.60 14.29
C ASP A 162 8.21 -14.50 13.12
N GLU A 163 6.92 -14.84 12.99
CA GLU A 163 6.35 -15.63 11.90
C GLU A 163 5.70 -14.76 10.81
N GLY A 164 5.87 -13.43 10.92
CA GLY A 164 5.19 -12.47 10.05
C GLY A 164 5.72 -12.49 8.62
N VAL A 165 4.85 -12.21 7.66
CA VAL A 165 5.16 -12.24 6.23
C VAL A 165 4.89 -10.89 5.57
N ALA A 166 5.73 -10.48 4.61
CA ALA A 166 5.50 -9.31 3.79
C ALA A 166 5.22 -9.66 2.33
N HIS A 167 4.14 -9.12 1.78
CA HIS A 167 3.74 -9.26 0.39
C HIS A 167 3.94 -7.94 -0.34
N LEU A 168 4.93 -7.89 -1.24
CA LEU A 168 5.30 -6.68 -1.97
C LEU A 168 5.13 -6.89 -3.47
N VAL A 169 4.46 -5.97 -4.17
CA VAL A 169 4.45 -5.98 -5.63
C VAL A 169 5.39 -4.94 -6.20
N VAL A 170 6.32 -5.39 -7.01
CA VAL A 170 7.31 -4.53 -7.69
C VAL A 170 7.42 -4.93 -9.15
N GLY A 171 7.22 -3.98 -10.06
CA GLY A 171 7.34 -4.25 -11.49
C GLY A 171 8.74 -4.74 -11.86
N LYS A 172 8.82 -5.75 -12.74
CA LYS A 172 10.09 -6.36 -13.20
C LYS A 172 11.10 -5.30 -13.65
N ASN A 173 10.66 -4.36 -14.47
CA ASN A 173 11.50 -3.27 -15.01
C ASN A 173 11.80 -2.16 -13.98
N LEU A 174 11.22 -2.22 -12.79
CA LEU A 174 11.38 -1.25 -11.72
C LEU A 174 12.33 -1.74 -10.61
N GLY A 175 13.04 -2.83 -10.84
CA GLY A 175 14.10 -3.30 -9.95
C GLY A 175 13.71 -4.43 -9.00
N ALA A 176 12.71 -5.25 -9.31
CA ALA A 176 12.29 -6.38 -8.48
C ALA A 176 13.46 -7.29 -8.06
N ASP A 177 14.32 -7.70 -9.01
CA ASP A 177 15.50 -8.55 -8.70
C ASP A 177 16.53 -7.84 -7.80
N SER A 178 16.66 -6.51 -7.95
CA SER A 178 17.55 -5.70 -7.10
C SER A 178 17.01 -5.59 -5.68
N LEU A 179 15.68 -5.44 -5.55
CA LEU A 179 15.02 -5.37 -4.25
C LEU A 179 15.09 -6.72 -3.52
N THR A 180 14.81 -7.83 -4.21
CA THR A 180 14.93 -9.18 -3.62
C THR A 180 16.33 -9.42 -3.07
N ARG A 181 17.38 -9.13 -3.85
CA ARG A 181 18.77 -9.26 -3.39
C ARG A 181 19.09 -8.36 -2.20
N TRP A 182 18.55 -7.16 -2.17
CA TRP A 182 18.74 -6.23 -1.07
C TRP A 182 18.04 -6.74 0.20
N LEU A 183 16.80 -7.22 0.11
CA LEU A 183 16.06 -7.82 1.24
C LEU A 183 16.80 -9.04 1.82
N CYS A 184 17.29 -9.95 0.97
CA CYS A 184 18.12 -11.05 1.42
C CYS A 184 19.40 -10.58 2.14
N GLY A 185 20.03 -9.49 1.65
CA GLY A 185 21.18 -8.86 2.30
C GLY A 185 20.87 -8.20 3.66
N GLN A 186 19.59 -7.90 3.93
CA GLN A 186 19.11 -7.41 5.23
C GLN A 186 18.71 -8.55 6.18
N GLY A 187 18.82 -9.81 5.76
CA GLY A 187 18.49 -10.98 6.58
C GLY A 187 17.06 -11.51 6.41
N PHE A 188 16.26 -10.95 5.48
CA PHE A 188 14.94 -11.48 5.17
C PHE A 188 15.04 -12.67 4.20
N ASP A 189 14.24 -13.71 4.40
CA ASP A 189 14.03 -14.78 3.42
C ASP A 189 13.06 -14.27 2.33
N ALA A 190 13.62 -13.65 1.29
CA ALA A 190 12.84 -13.01 0.24
C ALA A 190 12.87 -13.83 -1.06
N ALA A 191 11.69 -14.23 -1.54
CA ALA A 191 11.51 -14.98 -2.77
C ALA A 191 10.49 -14.32 -3.70
N ARG A 192 10.60 -14.58 -5.00
CA ARG A 192 9.59 -14.15 -5.98
C ARG A 192 8.51 -15.22 -6.09
N VAL A 193 7.26 -14.76 -5.96
CA VAL A 193 6.07 -15.62 -6.09
C VAL A 193 5.56 -15.64 -7.53
N ALA A 194 5.71 -14.53 -8.27
CA ALA A 194 5.26 -14.39 -9.65
C ALA A 194 6.14 -13.44 -10.48
N SER A 195 6.01 -13.48 -11.81
CA SER A 195 6.76 -12.63 -12.75
C SER A 195 5.92 -12.20 -13.96
#